data_8509a9fefec5cb81d1619f53e615f236
#
_entry.id   8509a9fefec5cb81d1619f53e615f236
#
_cell.length_a   1.000
_cell.length_b   1.000
_cell.length_c   1.000
_cell.angle_alpha   90.00
_cell.angle_beta   90.00
_cell.angle_gamma   90.00
#
_symmetry.space_group_name_H-M   'P 1'
#
loop_
_entity.id
_entity.type
_entity.pdbx_description
1 polymer ?
#
loop_
_entity_poly.entity_id
_entity_poly.type
_entity_poly.pdbx_seq_one_letter_code
_entity_poly.pdbx_strand_id
1 'polypeptide(L)'
;KLETVLDKAVNDRISARISYKTQTKNLKQANDAEEILIKSYETGTIDFNDVLDIQELQLKFQMNQIESVKTYYVQTTIINYLSN
;
A
#
# COMPACT_ATOMS: atom_id res chain seq x y z
N LYS A 1 -3.47 -24.26 17.97
CA LYS A 1 -4.17 -23.92 19.21
C LYS A 1 -4.69 -22.49 19.14
N LEU A 2 -5.64 -22.17 19.98
CA LEU A 2 -6.32 -20.88 20.00
C LEU A 2 -5.34 -19.72 20.22
N GLU A 3 -4.42 -19.84 21.18
CA GLU A 3 -3.42 -18.82 21.46
C GLU A 3 -2.51 -18.55 20.27
N THR A 4 -2.10 -19.60 19.56
CA THR A 4 -1.24 -19.48 18.38
C THR A 4 -1.99 -18.75 17.25
N VAL A 5 -3.27 -19.06 17.07
CA VAL A 5 -4.10 -18.41 16.06
C VAL A 5 -4.29 -16.93 16.41
N LEU A 6 -4.55 -16.63 17.68
CA LEU A 6 -4.70 -15.25 18.13
C LEU A 6 -3.41 -14.45 17.97
N ASP A 7 -2.27 -15.01 18.36
CA ASP A 7 -0.96 -14.37 18.20
C ASP A 7 -0.66 -14.08 16.75
N LYS A 8 -0.93 -15.04 15.86
CA LYS A 8 -0.76 -14.84 14.42
C LYS A 8 -1.64 -13.70 13.90
N ALA A 9 -2.90 -13.67 14.31
CA ALA A 9 -3.83 -12.62 13.89
C ALA A 9 -3.37 -11.24 14.36
N VAL A 10 -2.90 -11.11 15.60
CA VAL A 10 -2.35 -9.86 16.13
C VAL A 10 -1.13 -9.42 15.34
N ASN A 11 -0.21 -10.32 15.06
CA ASN A 11 1.00 -10.02 14.30
C ASN A 11 0.67 -9.65 12.85
N ASP A 12 -0.24 -10.35 12.22
CA ASP A 12 -0.66 -10.06 10.84
C ASP A 12 -1.37 -8.70 10.76
N ARG A 13 -2.13 -8.33 11.79
CA ARG A 13 -2.76 -7.01 11.86
C ARG A 13 -1.73 -5.90 11.98
N ILE A 14 -0.71 -6.07 12.82
CA ILE A 14 0.39 -5.12 12.96
C ILE A 14 1.12 -4.97 11.63
N SER A 15 1.43 -6.08 10.96
CA SER A 15 2.11 -6.08 9.66
C SER A 15 1.28 -5.36 8.60
N ALA A 16 -0.05 -5.55 8.59
CA ALA A 16 -0.94 -4.89 7.66
C ALA A 16 -0.94 -3.37 7.88
N ARG A 17 -0.93 -2.92 9.13
CA ARG A 17 -0.86 -1.49 9.45
C ARG A 17 0.46 -0.88 8.98
N ILE A 18 1.57 -1.57 9.20
CA ILE A 18 2.90 -1.12 8.74
C ILE A 18 2.92 -1.07 7.22
N SER A 19 2.41 -2.10 6.55
CA SER A 19 2.33 -2.15 5.09
C SER A 19 1.51 -0.98 4.54
N TYR A 20 0.36 -0.69 5.13
CA TYR A 20 -0.46 0.45 4.71
C TYR A 20 0.31 1.76 4.78
N LYS A 21 1.01 2.01 5.89
CA LYS A 21 1.82 3.22 6.06
C LYS A 21 2.94 3.30 5.03
N THR A 22 3.60 2.18 4.76
CA THR A 22 4.67 2.09 3.76
C THR A 22 4.13 2.40 2.36
N GLN A 23 2.99 1.80 1.99
CA GLN A 23 2.40 2.05 0.67
C GLN A 23 1.91 3.48 0.51
N THR A 24 1.37 4.08 1.58
CA THR A 24 0.96 5.49 1.58
C THR A 24 2.15 6.41 1.31
N LYS A 25 3.29 6.13 1.96
CA LYS A 25 4.53 6.88 1.73
C LYS A 25 5.03 6.69 0.30
N ASN A 26 5.04 5.45 -0.19
CA ASN A 26 5.46 5.13 -1.55
C ASN A 26 4.57 5.84 -2.59
N LEU A 27 3.26 5.85 -2.36
CA LEU A 27 2.32 6.51 -3.25
C LEU A 27 2.59 8.03 -3.30
N LYS A 28 2.84 8.65 -2.16
CA LYS A 28 3.18 10.07 -2.11
C LYS A 28 4.44 10.36 -2.92
N GLN A 29 5.48 9.54 -2.77
CA GLN A 29 6.72 9.68 -3.54
C GLN A 29 6.47 9.51 -5.03
N ALA A 30 5.63 8.56 -5.43
CA ALA A 30 5.27 8.34 -6.82
C ALA A 30 4.47 9.52 -7.38
N ASN A 31 3.57 10.10 -6.60
CA ASN A 31 2.81 11.30 -7.01
C ASN A 31 3.74 12.49 -7.22
N ASP A 32 4.72 12.69 -6.34
CA ASP A 32 5.72 13.76 -6.48
C ASP A 32 6.57 13.53 -7.73
N ALA A 33 6.99 12.31 -7.98
CA ALA A 33 7.76 11.93 -9.18
C ALA A 33 6.95 12.13 -10.45
N GLU A 34 5.66 11.78 -10.45
CA GLU A 34 4.80 12.00 -11.62
C GLU A 34 4.73 13.47 -11.99
N GLU A 35 4.59 14.34 -11.02
CA GLU A 35 4.52 15.78 -11.25
C GLU A 35 5.79 16.29 -11.98
N ILE A 36 6.97 15.82 -11.53
CA ILE A 36 8.24 16.15 -12.14
C ILE A 36 8.32 15.59 -13.56
N LEU A 37 7.91 14.33 -13.76
CA LEU A 37 7.98 13.65 -15.05
C LEU A 37 7.03 14.31 -16.08
N ILE A 38 5.86 14.73 -15.67
CA ILE A 38 4.91 15.44 -16.54
C ILE A 38 5.54 16.75 -17.04
N LYS A 39 6.15 17.52 -16.15
CA LYS A 39 6.85 18.76 -16.52
C LYS A 39 7.99 18.50 -17.49
N SER A 40 8.76 17.44 -17.23
CA SER A 40 9.88 17.05 -18.11
C SER A 40 9.38 16.58 -19.47
N TYR A 41 8.26 15.88 -19.53
CA TYR A 41 7.62 15.49 -20.79
C TYR A 41 7.16 16.73 -21.57
N GLU A 42 6.54 17.69 -20.92
CA GLU A 42 6.06 18.92 -21.55
C GLU A 42 7.22 19.72 -22.17
N THR A 43 8.40 19.67 -21.57
CA THR A 43 9.61 20.32 -22.11
C THR A 43 10.35 19.45 -23.12
N GLY A 44 9.88 18.22 -23.37
CA GLY A 44 10.45 17.32 -24.37
C GLY A 44 11.73 16.61 -23.92
N THR A 45 12.03 16.60 -22.61
CA THR A 45 13.27 16.00 -22.11
C THR A 45 13.15 14.52 -21.80
N ILE A 46 11.92 13.97 -21.71
CA ILE A 46 11.67 12.55 -21.49
C ILE A 46 10.59 12.02 -22.40
N ASP A 47 10.52 10.69 -22.51
CA ASP A 47 9.48 9.98 -23.24
C ASP A 47 8.21 9.87 -22.38
N PHE A 48 7.05 9.86 -23.02
CA PHE A 48 5.77 9.64 -22.33
C PHE A 48 5.72 8.29 -21.63
N ASN A 49 6.46 7.29 -22.10
CA ASN A 49 6.55 5.99 -21.43
C ASN A 49 7.05 6.10 -19.98
N ASP A 50 7.89 7.08 -19.68
CA ASP A 50 8.37 7.32 -18.31
C ASP A 50 7.21 7.78 -17.40
N VAL A 51 6.27 8.56 -17.96
CA VAL A 51 5.07 8.98 -17.23
C VAL A 51 4.15 7.78 -16.99
N LEU A 52 3.99 6.91 -18.00
CA LEU A 52 3.18 5.70 -17.86
C LEU A 52 3.75 4.76 -16.81
N ASP A 53 5.06 4.61 -16.75
CA ASP A 53 5.72 3.74 -15.76
C ASP A 53 5.44 4.20 -14.34
N ILE A 54 5.48 5.51 -14.07
CA ILE A 54 5.17 6.01 -12.72
C ILE A 54 3.69 5.83 -12.40
N GLN A 55 2.80 5.96 -13.39
CA GLN A 55 1.37 5.73 -13.19
C GLN A 55 1.06 4.26 -12.87
N GLU A 56 1.79 3.33 -13.46
CA GLU A 56 1.69 1.92 -13.10
C GLU A 56 2.12 1.67 -11.65
N LEU A 57 3.19 2.34 -11.20
CA LEU A 57 3.63 2.25 -9.80
C LEU A 57 2.61 2.83 -8.85
N GLN A 58 2.00 3.97 -9.19
CA GLN A 58 0.93 4.56 -8.39
C GLN A 58 -0.22 3.57 -8.21
N LEU A 59 -0.64 2.93 -9.29
CA LEU A 59 -1.72 1.94 -9.24
C LEU A 59 -1.35 0.75 -8.35
N LYS A 60 -0.12 0.26 -8.48
CA LYS A 60 0.39 -0.83 -7.64
C LYS A 60 0.35 -0.48 -6.16
N PHE A 61 0.82 0.73 -5.80
CA PHE A 61 0.81 1.17 -4.41
C PHE A 61 -0.61 1.34 -3.87
N GLN A 62 -1.54 1.84 -4.70
CA GLN A 62 -2.95 1.94 -4.32
C GLN A 62 -3.57 0.56 -4.08
N MET A 63 -3.29 -0.40 -4.94
CA MET A 63 -3.77 -1.77 -4.77
C MET A 63 -3.21 -2.40 -3.49
N ASN A 64 -1.94 -2.15 -3.19
CA ASN A 64 -1.30 -2.64 -1.97
C ASN A 64 -1.91 -1.97 -0.72
N GLN A 65 -2.27 -0.68 -0.79
CA GLN A 65 -3.00 -0.02 0.30
C GLN A 65 -4.34 -0.71 0.57
N ILE A 66 -5.11 -0.98 -0.47
CA ILE A 66 -6.41 -1.65 -0.36
C ILE A 66 -6.25 -3.02 0.26
N GLU A 67 -5.27 -3.80 -0.20
CA GLU A 67 -4.99 -5.13 0.34
C GLU A 67 -4.61 -5.07 1.83
N SER A 68 -3.82 -4.07 2.22
CA SER A 68 -3.42 -3.87 3.62
C SER A 68 -4.63 -3.55 4.51
N VAL A 69 -5.53 -2.69 4.04
CA VAL A 69 -6.77 -2.36 4.76
C VAL A 69 -7.64 -3.60 4.92
N LYS A 70 -7.80 -4.38 3.86
CA LYS A 70 -8.56 -5.62 3.89
C LYS A 70 -8.00 -6.59 4.92
N THR A 71 -6.69 -6.81 4.89
CA THR A 71 -6.01 -7.71 5.83
C THR A 71 -6.20 -7.21 7.27
N TYR A 72 -6.05 -5.93 7.50
CA TYR A 72 -6.23 -5.34 8.83
C TYR A 72 -7.63 -5.64 9.38
N TYR A 73 -8.67 -5.44 8.59
CA TYR A 73 -10.04 -5.68 9.04
C TYR A 73 -10.36 -7.15 9.21
N VAL A 74 -9.84 -8.02 8.34
CA VAL A 74 -9.99 -9.47 8.48
C VAL A 74 -9.37 -9.93 9.79
N GLN A 75 -8.15 -9.49 10.09
CA GLN A 75 -7.46 -9.88 11.31
C GLN A 75 -8.13 -9.30 12.56
N THR A 76 -8.64 -8.08 12.48
CA THR A 76 -9.42 -7.48 13.57
C THR A 76 -10.67 -8.30 13.87
N THR A 77 -11.37 -8.77 12.86
CA THR A 77 -12.56 -9.63 13.02
C THR A 77 -12.18 -10.93 13.71
N ILE A 78 -11.09 -11.57 13.30
CA ILE A 78 -10.59 -12.80 13.91
C ILE A 78 -10.26 -12.57 15.39
N ILE A 79 -9.54 -11.49 15.69
CA ILE A 79 -9.16 -11.14 17.06
C ILE A 79 -10.41 -10.95 17.93
N ASN A 80 -11.37 -10.20 17.42
CA ASN A 80 -12.62 -9.95 18.17
C ASN A 80 -13.40 -11.24 18.42
N TYR A 81 -13.44 -12.11 17.41
CA TYR A 81 -14.13 -13.40 17.55
C TYR A 81 -13.47 -14.28 18.63
N LEU A 82 -12.14 -14.34 18.63
CA LEU A 82 -11.39 -15.18 19.55
C LEU A 82 -11.28 -14.59 20.96
N SER A 83 -11.40 -13.27 21.10
CA SER A 83 -11.26 -12.58 22.38
C SER A 83 -12.58 -12.44 23.13
N ASN A 84 -13.69 -12.70 22.48
CA ASN A 84 -15.03 -12.69 23.10
C ASN A 84 -15.46 -14.12 23.46
#